data_9c41efa5e32935536fe4a9bdb5003b95
#
_entry.id   9c41efa5e32935536fe4a9bdb5003b95
#
_cell.length_a   1.000
_cell.length_b   1.000
_cell.length_c   1.000
_cell.angle_alpha   90.00
_cell.angle_beta   90.00
_cell.angle_gamma   90.00
#
_symmetry.space_group_name_H-M   'P 1'
#
loop_
_entity.id
_entity.type
_entity.pdbx_description
1 polymer ?
#
loop_
_entity_poly.entity_id
_entity_poly.type
_entity_poly.pdbx_seq_one_letter_code
_entity_poly.pdbx_strand_id
1 'polypeptide(L)'
;MLEFLFNPMHQGWIVQGLFLTVEITLFGVLLGLGLGTLLAIGDIYGKKPVKAAIAVYVEIFRGSPLFVQLFLAVYTVPTILNLQIDHAILAFLVFGLNSAGYQKGYVKGAMETILDDQMQAGLSTGMSKIQTLRYVILPQAYRIVIPSWTNEFCSLTKSTATLGYLGFMDLVGAGLAIKGSNYEILPVWIVIGAIYFVWITGFAKIMDVIYEKKRIPGVELAMQS
;
A
#
# COMPACT_ATOMS: atom_id res chain seq x y z
N MET A 1 -15.51 8.46 31.30
CA MET A 1 -14.60 8.92 30.23
C MET A 1 -14.21 7.80 29.27
N LEU A 2 -14.12 6.54 29.67
CA LEU A 2 -13.85 5.38 28.79
C LEU A 2 -14.95 4.31 28.86
N GLU A 3 -16.12 4.69 29.33
CA GLU A 3 -17.26 3.79 29.50
C GLU A 3 -17.73 3.17 28.18
N PHE A 4 -17.57 3.89 27.08
CA PHE A 4 -17.91 3.39 25.77
C PHE A 4 -17.11 2.13 25.37
N LEU A 5 -15.90 1.92 25.94
CA LEU A 5 -15.12 0.71 25.71
C LEU A 5 -15.71 -0.55 26.34
N PHE A 6 -16.59 -0.39 27.32
CA PHE A 6 -17.29 -1.52 27.95
C PHE A 6 -18.63 -1.85 27.29
N ASN A 7 -19.07 -1.06 26.30
CA ASN A 7 -20.25 -1.35 25.52
C ASN A 7 -19.93 -2.40 24.44
N PRO A 8 -20.57 -3.59 24.45
CA PRO A 8 -20.28 -4.65 23.49
C PRO A 8 -20.48 -4.23 22.02
N MET A 9 -21.45 -3.35 21.76
CA MET A 9 -21.71 -2.82 20.41
C MET A 9 -20.54 -1.97 19.92
N HIS A 10 -19.98 -1.09 20.76
CA HIS A 10 -18.83 -0.25 20.41
C HIS A 10 -17.56 -1.08 20.20
N GLN A 11 -17.36 -2.10 21.04
CA GLN A 11 -16.26 -3.06 20.84
C GLN A 11 -16.38 -3.76 19.49
N GLY A 12 -17.59 -4.21 19.13
CA GLY A 12 -17.89 -4.81 17.84
C GLY A 12 -17.53 -3.89 16.67
N TRP A 13 -17.89 -2.61 16.74
CA TRP A 13 -17.57 -1.62 15.72
C TRP A 13 -16.04 -1.38 15.59
N ILE A 14 -15.33 -1.27 16.71
CA ILE A 14 -13.88 -1.11 16.70
C ILE A 14 -13.18 -2.33 16.08
N VAL A 15 -13.59 -3.53 16.46
CA VAL A 15 -13.02 -4.77 15.92
C VAL A 15 -13.30 -4.89 14.42
N GLN A 16 -14.54 -4.67 13.99
CA GLN A 16 -14.91 -4.67 12.57
C GLN A 16 -14.12 -3.62 11.78
N GLY A 17 -14.01 -2.41 12.34
CA GLY A 17 -13.27 -1.32 11.72
C GLY A 17 -11.79 -1.62 11.59
N LEU A 18 -11.17 -2.24 12.59
CA LEU A 18 -9.78 -2.69 12.53
C LEU A 18 -9.58 -3.75 11.44
N PHE A 19 -10.48 -4.75 11.37
CA PHE A 19 -10.42 -5.78 10.33
C PHE A 19 -10.49 -5.18 8.93
N LEU A 20 -11.46 -4.30 8.65
CA LEU A 20 -11.59 -3.65 7.34
C LEU A 20 -10.35 -2.80 7.02
N THR A 21 -9.82 -2.04 7.99
CA THR A 21 -8.58 -1.26 7.85
C THR A 21 -7.41 -2.15 7.42
N VAL A 22 -7.25 -3.30 8.09
CA VAL A 22 -6.17 -4.27 7.81
C VAL A 22 -6.37 -4.94 6.44
N GLU A 23 -7.58 -5.39 6.14
CA GLU A 23 -7.90 -6.04 4.86
C GLU A 23 -7.62 -5.13 3.66
N ILE A 24 -8.10 -3.89 3.69
CA ILE A 24 -7.87 -2.93 2.61
C ILE A 24 -6.38 -2.61 2.47
N THR A 25 -5.67 -2.42 3.59
CA THR A 25 -4.24 -2.17 3.57
C THR A 25 -3.47 -3.33 2.95
N LEU A 26 -3.72 -4.57 3.42
CA LEU A 26 -3.04 -5.77 2.92
C LEU A 26 -3.32 -5.98 1.43
N PHE A 27 -4.61 -5.91 1.03
CA PHE A 27 -4.98 -6.03 -0.37
C PHE A 27 -4.30 -4.95 -1.21
N GLY A 28 -4.38 -3.68 -0.76
CA GLY A 28 -3.81 -2.54 -1.45
C GLY A 28 -2.30 -2.67 -1.67
N VAL A 29 -1.52 -3.04 -0.63
CA VAL A 29 -0.08 -3.19 -0.79
C VAL A 29 0.32 -4.43 -1.59
N LEU A 30 -0.42 -5.54 -1.49
CA LEU A 30 -0.13 -6.75 -2.26
C LEU A 30 -0.46 -6.58 -3.75
N LEU A 31 -1.65 -6.04 -4.07
CA LEU A 31 -2.01 -5.68 -5.44
C LEU A 31 -1.03 -4.62 -5.98
N GLY A 32 -0.71 -3.62 -5.14
CA GLY A 32 0.26 -2.58 -5.45
C GLY A 32 1.65 -3.13 -5.77
N LEU A 33 2.14 -4.12 -5.01
CA LEU A 33 3.43 -4.77 -5.27
C LEU A 33 3.41 -5.53 -6.60
N GLY A 34 2.36 -6.30 -6.85
CA GLY A 34 2.22 -7.05 -8.10
C GLY A 34 2.18 -6.14 -9.33
N LEU A 35 1.25 -5.18 -9.35
CA LEU A 35 1.13 -4.22 -10.44
C LEU A 35 2.35 -3.29 -10.53
N GLY A 36 2.85 -2.80 -9.41
CA GLY A 36 4.04 -1.94 -9.35
C GLY A 36 5.27 -2.63 -9.92
N THR A 37 5.43 -3.94 -9.67
CA THR A 37 6.51 -4.74 -10.29
C THR A 37 6.35 -4.82 -11.82
N LEU A 38 5.15 -5.08 -12.32
CA LEU A 38 4.88 -5.12 -13.76
C LEU A 38 5.15 -3.75 -14.40
N LEU A 39 4.72 -2.67 -13.75
CA LEU A 39 4.98 -1.31 -14.20
C LEU A 39 6.48 -0.98 -14.18
N ALA A 40 7.23 -1.41 -13.15
CA ALA A 40 8.68 -1.23 -13.07
C ALA A 40 9.41 -1.94 -14.22
N ILE A 41 9.06 -3.20 -14.48
CA ILE A 41 9.61 -3.97 -15.61
C ILE A 41 9.26 -3.30 -16.95
N GLY A 42 8.02 -2.86 -17.11
CA GLY A 42 7.58 -2.14 -18.31
C GLY A 42 8.30 -0.81 -18.52
N ASP A 43 8.63 -0.10 -17.43
CA ASP A 43 9.37 1.15 -17.49
C ASP A 43 10.88 0.95 -17.80
N ILE A 44 11.48 -0.15 -17.34
CA ILE A 44 12.88 -0.49 -17.64
C ILE A 44 13.02 -0.98 -19.09
N TYR A 45 12.24 -2.00 -19.46
CA TYR A 45 12.43 -2.74 -20.72
C TYR A 45 11.45 -2.36 -21.82
N GLY A 46 10.41 -1.60 -21.53
CA GLY A 46 9.36 -1.25 -22.47
C GLY A 46 9.81 -0.26 -23.56
N LYS A 47 9.10 -0.27 -24.68
CA LYS A 47 9.25 0.73 -25.74
C LYS A 47 8.67 2.08 -25.28
N LYS A 48 9.06 3.17 -25.99
CA LYS A 48 8.63 4.56 -25.65
C LYS A 48 7.12 4.70 -25.35
N PRO A 49 6.18 4.13 -26.14
CA PRO A 49 4.76 4.26 -25.82
C PRO A 49 4.35 3.62 -24.48
N VAL A 50 4.96 2.46 -24.13
CA VAL A 50 4.71 1.79 -22.86
C VAL A 50 5.21 2.63 -21.70
N LYS A 51 6.43 3.17 -21.81
CA LYS A 51 6.98 4.08 -20.79
C LYS A 51 6.14 5.33 -20.60
N ALA A 52 5.65 5.92 -21.70
CA ALA A 52 4.77 7.08 -21.65
C ALA A 52 3.43 6.76 -20.95
N ALA A 53 2.81 5.62 -21.27
CA ALA A 53 1.57 5.20 -20.59
C ALA A 53 1.79 4.95 -19.10
N ILE A 54 2.92 4.33 -18.72
CA ILE A 54 3.27 4.12 -17.32
C ILE A 54 3.50 5.46 -16.60
N ALA A 55 4.17 6.41 -17.25
CA ALA A 55 4.39 7.73 -16.69
C ALA A 55 3.06 8.45 -16.41
N VAL A 56 2.13 8.45 -17.37
CA VAL A 56 0.79 9.03 -17.21
C VAL A 56 0.03 8.35 -16.05
N TYR A 57 0.06 7.02 -15.98
CA TYR A 57 -0.55 6.30 -14.86
C TYR A 57 0.01 6.75 -13.51
N VAL A 58 1.33 6.80 -13.39
CA VAL A 58 2.00 7.20 -12.14
C VAL A 58 1.66 8.64 -11.76
N GLU A 59 1.66 9.57 -12.73
CA GLU A 59 1.29 10.97 -12.49
C GLU A 59 -0.16 11.10 -12.01
N ILE A 60 -1.11 10.36 -12.58
CA ILE A 60 -2.51 10.38 -12.15
C ILE A 60 -2.64 9.91 -10.70
N PHE A 61 -2.09 8.71 -10.37
CA PHE A 61 -2.29 8.10 -9.06
C PHE A 61 -1.45 8.72 -7.95
N ARG A 62 -0.26 9.25 -8.24
CA ARG A 62 0.58 9.95 -7.26
C ARG A 62 0.33 11.46 -7.21
N GLY A 63 -0.10 12.06 -8.30
CA GLY A 63 -0.33 13.48 -8.42
C GLY A 63 -1.72 13.96 -7.96
N SER A 64 -2.62 13.03 -7.60
CA SER A 64 -3.95 13.37 -7.10
C SER A 64 -4.19 12.81 -5.69
N PRO A 65 -4.98 13.50 -4.83
CA PRO A 65 -5.29 13.01 -3.49
C PRO A 65 -6.07 11.70 -3.52
N LEU A 66 -5.65 10.72 -2.70
CA LEU A 66 -6.33 9.42 -2.60
C LEU A 66 -7.83 9.55 -2.26
N PHE A 67 -8.18 10.50 -1.38
CA PHE A 67 -9.58 10.77 -1.03
C PHE A 67 -10.42 11.11 -2.27
N VAL A 68 -9.89 11.95 -3.17
CA VAL A 68 -10.58 12.34 -4.42
C VAL A 68 -10.71 11.13 -5.35
N GLN A 69 -9.67 10.31 -5.48
CA GLN A 69 -9.72 9.06 -6.26
C GLN A 69 -10.80 8.12 -5.74
N LEU A 70 -10.89 7.93 -4.42
CA LEU A 70 -11.92 7.12 -3.77
C LEU A 70 -13.31 7.68 -4.02
N PHE A 71 -13.51 8.98 -3.81
CA PHE A 71 -14.82 9.61 -4.01
C PHE A 71 -15.30 9.46 -5.45
N LEU A 72 -14.42 9.70 -6.43
CA LEU A 72 -14.74 9.53 -7.85
C LEU A 72 -15.05 8.06 -8.18
N ALA A 73 -14.23 7.12 -7.73
CA ALA A 73 -14.40 5.71 -8.05
C ALA A 73 -15.65 5.11 -7.38
N VAL A 74 -15.90 5.45 -6.11
CA VAL A 74 -16.97 4.83 -5.32
C VAL A 74 -18.34 5.43 -5.64
N TYR A 75 -18.40 6.74 -5.84
CA TYR A 75 -19.70 7.43 -5.99
C TYR A 75 -19.92 8.04 -7.37
N THR A 76 -18.91 8.70 -7.94
CA THR A 76 -19.12 9.50 -9.16
C THR A 76 -19.19 8.62 -10.40
N VAL A 77 -18.19 7.77 -10.61
CA VAL A 77 -18.12 6.95 -11.83
C VAL A 77 -19.26 5.93 -11.90
N PRO A 78 -19.61 5.17 -10.84
CA PRO A 78 -20.76 4.27 -10.88
C PRO A 78 -22.07 4.97 -11.17
N THR A 79 -22.28 6.16 -10.59
CA THR A 79 -23.50 6.96 -10.82
C THR A 79 -23.61 7.43 -12.28
N ILE A 80 -22.52 7.96 -12.86
CA ILE A 80 -22.53 8.45 -14.25
C ILE A 80 -22.70 7.30 -15.25
N LEU A 81 -22.05 6.16 -15.00
CA LEU A 81 -22.06 5.01 -15.91
C LEU A 81 -23.19 4.02 -15.61
N ASN A 82 -24.05 4.32 -14.63
CA ASN A 82 -25.14 3.45 -14.16
C ASN A 82 -24.67 2.01 -13.83
N LEU A 83 -23.50 1.92 -13.15
CA LEU A 83 -22.90 0.65 -12.76
C LEU A 83 -23.36 0.26 -11.35
N GLN A 84 -23.74 -1.01 -11.17
CA GLN A 84 -24.06 -1.58 -9.86
C GLN A 84 -22.86 -2.44 -9.39
N ILE A 85 -21.85 -1.78 -8.88
CA ILE A 85 -20.64 -2.41 -8.33
C ILE A 85 -20.58 -2.12 -6.84
N ASP A 86 -20.24 -3.12 -6.03
CA ASP A 86 -20.03 -2.95 -4.60
C ASP A 86 -18.97 -1.88 -4.33
N HIS A 87 -19.31 -0.90 -3.51
CA HIS A 87 -18.43 0.20 -3.15
C HIS A 87 -17.15 -0.28 -2.48
N ALA A 88 -17.21 -1.39 -1.72
CA ALA A 88 -16.03 -1.97 -1.10
C ALA A 88 -15.02 -2.46 -2.16
N ILE A 89 -15.49 -3.16 -3.20
CA ILE A 89 -14.62 -3.61 -4.31
C ILE A 89 -13.91 -2.43 -4.96
N LEU A 90 -14.65 -1.34 -5.20
CA LEU A 90 -14.07 -0.13 -5.79
C LEU A 90 -13.03 0.52 -4.87
N ALA A 91 -13.29 0.57 -3.57
CA ALA A 91 -12.33 1.05 -2.59
C ALA A 91 -11.05 0.20 -2.58
N PHE A 92 -11.17 -1.13 -2.52
CA PHE A 92 -10.02 -2.05 -2.60
C PHE A 92 -9.18 -1.83 -3.86
N LEU A 93 -9.83 -1.69 -5.02
CA LEU A 93 -9.13 -1.44 -6.28
C LEU A 93 -8.40 -0.09 -6.27
N VAL A 94 -9.02 0.97 -5.79
CA VAL A 94 -8.38 2.30 -5.74
C VAL A 94 -7.14 2.28 -4.84
N PHE A 95 -7.22 1.64 -3.66
CA PHE A 95 -6.05 1.49 -2.79
C PHE A 95 -4.91 0.73 -3.47
N GLY A 96 -5.24 -0.36 -4.17
CA GLY A 96 -4.26 -1.14 -4.92
C GLY A 96 -3.63 -0.39 -6.08
N LEU A 97 -4.44 0.31 -6.88
CA LEU A 97 -3.96 1.11 -8.01
C LEU A 97 -3.11 2.30 -7.54
N ASN A 98 -3.54 2.99 -6.49
CA ASN A 98 -2.77 4.09 -5.91
C ASN A 98 -1.41 3.59 -5.41
N SER A 99 -1.39 2.52 -4.63
CA SER A 99 -0.17 1.90 -4.10
C SER A 99 0.76 1.39 -5.22
N ALA A 100 0.23 0.88 -6.32
CA ALA A 100 1.03 0.45 -7.47
C ALA A 100 1.84 1.61 -8.09
N GLY A 101 1.28 2.81 -8.10
CA GLY A 101 1.99 4.02 -8.55
C GLY A 101 3.22 4.33 -7.71
N TYR A 102 3.15 4.16 -6.40
CA TYR A 102 4.29 4.34 -5.49
C TYR A 102 5.26 3.16 -5.56
N GLN A 103 4.76 1.94 -5.49
CA GLN A 103 5.58 0.73 -5.47
C GLN A 103 6.35 0.50 -6.77
N LYS A 104 5.83 0.98 -7.92
CA LYS A 104 6.59 1.01 -9.18
C LYS A 104 7.93 1.72 -9.00
N GLY A 105 7.95 2.86 -8.31
CA GLY A 105 9.18 3.61 -8.04
C GLY A 105 10.14 2.83 -7.13
N TYR A 106 9.63 2.23 -6.06
CA TYR A 106 10.43 1.45 -5.11
C TYR A 106 11.08 0.22 -5.76
N VAL A 107 10.27 -0.56 -6.52
CA VAL A 107 10.76 -1.76 -7.21
C VAL A 107 11.74 -1.39 -8.31
N LYS A 108 11.45 -0.35 -9.11
CA LYS A 108 12.36 0.12 -10.15
C LYS A 108 13.72 0.53 -9.56
N GLY A 109 13.72 1.39 -8.53
CA GLY A 109 14.96 1.82 -7.89
C GLY A 109 15.76 0.65 -7.33
N ALA A 110 15.11 -0.30 -6.65
CA ALA A 110 15.76 -1.49 -6.15
C ALA A 110 16.34 -2.39 -7.28
N MET A 111 15.64 -2.49 -8.39
CA MET A 111 16.17 -3.23 -9.56
C MET A 111 17.40 -2.53 -10.14
N GLU A 112 17.34 -1.21 -10.33
CA GLU A 112 18.41 -0.43 -10.95
C GLU A 112 19.73 -0.50 -10.16
N THR A 113 19.69 -0.66 -8.83
CA THR A 113 20.92 -0.81 -8.00
C THR A 113 21.71 -2.08 -8.28
N ILE A 114 21.09 -3.12 -8.85
CA ILE A 114 21.73 -4.43 -9.06
C ILE A 114 21.64 -4.90 -10.51
N LEU A 115 20.95 -4.14 -11.38
CA LEU A 115 20.53 -4.60 -12.69
C LEU A 115 21.71 -4.98 -13.58
N ASP A 116 22.67 -4.09 -13.72
CA ASP A 116 23.75 -4.26 -14.71
C ASP A 116 24.68 -5.43 -14.32
N ASP A 117 25.12 -5.48 -13.08
CA ASP A 117 26.02 -6.53 -12.57
C ASP A 117 25.36 -7.91 -12.62
N GLN A 118 24.12 -8.00 -12.11
CA GLN A 118 23.41 -9.27 -12.06
C GLN A 118 22.93 -9.75 -13.43
N MET A 119 22.63 -8.82 -14.33
CA MET A 119 22.28 -9.17 -15.71
C MET A 119 23.49 -9.74 -16.45
N GLN A 120 24.66 -9.11 -16.34
CA GLN A 120 25.90 -9.60 -16.96
C GLN A 120 26.30 -10.97 -16.41
N ALA A 121 26.26 -11.14 -15.08
CA ALA A 121 26.54 -12.42 -14.43
C ALA A 121 25.61 -13.53 -14.90
N GLY A 122 24.30 -13.28 -14.95
CA GLY A 122 23.33 -14.26 -15.43
C GLY A 122 23.53 -14.65 -16.89
N LEU A 123 23.76 -13.68 -17.77
CA LEU A 123 24.04 -13.95 -19.19
C LEU A 123 25.34 -14.75 -19.38
N SER A 124 26.38 -14.47 -18.60
CA SER A 124 27.66 -15.20 -18.64
C SER A 124 27.54 -16.67 -18.22
N THR A 125 26.53 -17.01 -17.40
CA THR A 125 26.22 -18.41 -17.04
C THR A 125 25.25 -19.10 -18.01
N GLY A 126 24.90 -18.44 -19.13
CA GLY A 126 24.00 -18.99 -20.15
C GLY A 126 22.50 -18.78 -19.87
N MET A 127 22.13 -18.01 -18.86
CA MET A 127 20.73 -17.65 -18.60
C MET A 127 20.22 -16.67 -19.66
N SER A 128 18.96 -16.81 -20.07
CA SER A 128 18.29 -15.77 -20.85
C SER A 128 17.98 -14.52 -19.99
N LYS A 129 17.74 -13.35 -20.62
CA LYS A 129 17.35 -12.12 -19.92
C LYS A 129 16.15 -12.30 -18.99
N ILE A 130 15.14 -13.06 -19.45
CA ILE A 130 13.94 -13.33 -18.66
C ILE A 130 14.25 -14.24 -17.46
N GLN A 131 15.11 -15.25 -17.67
CA GLN A 131 15.54 -16.13 -16.57
C GLN A 131 16.36 -15.34 -15.53
N THR A 132 17.29 -14.52 -15.96
CA THR A 132 18.08 -13.67 -15.07
C THR A 132 17.19 -12.71 -14.30
N LEU A 133 16.23 -12.05 -14.97
CA LEU A 133 15.28 -11.16 -14.32
C LEU A 133 14.46 -11.89 -13.24
N ARG A 134 13.87 -13.05 -13.60
CA ARG A 134 12.95 -13.77 -12.72
C ARG A 134 13.64 -14.46 -11.56
N TYR A 135 14.78 -15.09 -11.79
CA TYR A 135 15.43 -15.97 -10.81
C TYR A 135 16.57 -15.29 -10.03
N VAL A 136 17.14 -14.20 -10.56
CA VAL A 136 18.27 -13.52 -9.94
C VAL A 136 17.90 -12.11 -9.48
N ILE A 137 17.42 -11.25 -10.39
CA ILE A 137 17.22 -9.82 -10.10
C ILE A 137 15.98 -9.59 -9.20
N LEU A 138 14.79 -10.09 -9.59
CA LEU A 138 13.56 -9.84 -8.82
C LEU A 138 13.63 -10.34 -7.37
N PRO A 139 14.15 -11.56 -7.07
CA PRO A 139 14.25 -12.00 -5.68
C PRO A 139 15.18 -11.14 -4.82
N GLN A 140 16.24 -10.57 -5.42
CA GLN A 140 17.13 -9.64 -4.73
C GLN A 140 16.46 -8.27 -4.56
N ALA A 141 15.86 -7.73 -5.62
CA ALA A 141 15.15 -6.46 -5.59
C ALA A 141 14.06 -6.45 -4.50
N TYR A 142 13.28 -7.53 -4.34
CA TYR A 142 12.28 -7.62 -3.28
C TYR A 142 12.86 -7.57 -1.86
N ARG A 143 14.07 -8.06 -1.64
CA ARG A 143 14.76 -7.89 -0.34
C ARG A 143 15.16 -6.44 -0.08
N ILE A 144 15.62 -5.75 -1.12
CA ILE A 144 15.99 -4.33 -1.06
C ILE A 144 14.76 -3.45 -0.84
N VAL A 145 13.60 -3.82 -1.40
CA VAL A 145 12.35 -3.06 -1.30
C VAL A 145 11.71 -3.14 0.10
N ILE A 146 12.05 -4.10 0.95
CA ILE A 146 11.36 -4.32 2.24
C ILE A 146 11.16 -3.03 3.04
N PRO A 147 12.13 -2.14 3.27
CA PRO A 147 11.92 -0.90 4.03
C PRO A 147 10.92 0.05 3.36
N SER A 148 11.04 0.25 2.04
CA SER A 148 10.13 1.11 1.28
C SER A 148 8.71 0.53 1.26
N TRP A 149 8.58 -0.79 1.14
CA TRP A 149 7.31 -1.50 1.22
C TRP A 149 6.66 -1.39 2.61
N THR A 150 7.46 -1.45 3.67
CA THR A 150 7.00 -1.23 5.05
C THR A 150 6.46 0.18 5.22
N ASN A 151 7.16 1.19 4.71
CA ASN A 151 6.70 2.57 4.73
C ASN A 151 5.40 2.76 3.94
N GLU A 152 5.28 2.10 2.78
CA GLU A 152 4.05 2.10 1.98
C GLU A 152 2.88 1.49 2.75
N PHE A 153 3.07 0.33 3.39
CA PHE A 153 2.06 -0.29 4.25
C PHE A 153 1.60 0.66 5.35
N CYS A 154 2.54 1.27 6.08
CA CYS A 154 2.23 2.21 7.16
C CYS A 154 1.49 3.45 6.64
N SER A 155 1.87 3.96 5.47
CA SER A 155 1.23 5.10 4.83
C SER A 155 -0.18 4.77 4.37
N LEU A 156 -0.34 3.62 3.69
CA LEU A 156 -1.63 3.17 3.19
C LEU A 156 -2.59 2.87 4.33
N THR A 157 -2.12 2.24 5.43
CA THR A 157 -2.92 2.04 6.65
C THR A 157 -3.47 3.36 7.20
N LYS A 158 -2.65 4.40 7.29
CA LYS A 158 -3.12 5.74 7.71
C LYS A 158 -4.14 6.33 6.73
N SER A 159 -3.95 6.07 5.46
CA SER A 159 -4.84 6.57 4.41
C SER A 159 -6.23 5.91 4.43
N THR A 160 -6.38 4.71 5.02
CA THR A 160 -7.72 4.10 5.19
C THR A 160 -8.66 4.97 6.02
N ALA A 161 -8.13 5.84 6.90
CA ALA A 161 -8.91 6.78 7.68
C ALA A 161 -9.85 7.66 6.84
N THR A 162 -9.57 7.83 5.55
CA THR A 162 -10.46 8.56 4.62
C THR A 162 -11.75 7.81 4.32
N LEU A 163 -11.78 6.49 4.48
CA LEU A 163 -12.95 5.65 4.20
C LEU A 163 -14.11 5.91 5.17
N GLY A 164 -13.82 6.18 6.44
CA GLY A 164 -14.85 6.53 7.42
C GLY A 164 -15.68 7.75 7.01
N TYR A 165 -15.06 8.73 6.35
CA TYR A 165 -15.76 9.90 5.81
C TYR A 165 -16.56 9.59 4.53
N LEU A 166 -16.30 8.45 3.90
CA LEU A 166 -17.05 7.93 2.75
C LEU A 166 -18.11 6.88 3.17
N GLY A 167 -18.39 6.76 4.47
CA GLY A 167 -19.45 5.87 4.99
C GLY A 167 -19.04 4.42 5.18
N PHE A 168 -17.76 4.09 5.05
CA PHE A 168 -17.25 2.75 5.37
C PHE A 168 -17.04 2.59 6.87
N MET A 169 -17.22 1.36 7.36
CA MET A 169 -16.99 1.02 8.77
C MET A 169 -15.55 0.55 8.98
N ASP A 170 -14.58 1.40 8.57
CA ASP A 170 -13.17 1.26 8.94
C ASP A 170 -12.96 1.75 10.39
N LEU A 171 -11.73 1.79 10.85
CA LEU A 171 -11.43 2.19 12.23
C LEU A 171 -11.88 3.64 12.54
N VAL A 172 -11.79 4.56 11.55
CA VAL A 172 -12.32 5.93 11.69
C VAL A 172 -13.84 5.94 11.61
N GLY A 173 -14.44 5.14 10.72
CA GLY A 173 -15.90 4.96 10.64
C GLY A 173 -16.49 4.47 11.96
N ALA A 174 -15.84 3.51 12.62
CA ALA A 174 -16.19 3.06 13.96
C ALA A 174 -16.12 4.20 14.98
N GLY A 175 -15.07 5.01 14.93
CA GLY A 175 -14.93 6.20 15.77
C GLY A 175 -16.05 7.23 15.55
N LEU A 176 -16.41 7.47 14.28
CA LEU A 176 -17.53 8.37 13.94
C LEU A 176 -18.88 7.83 14.45
N ALA A 177 -19.13 6.52 14.34
CA ALA A 177 -20.35 5.88 14.85
C ALA A 177 -20.45 5.97 16.37
N ILE A 178 -19.36 5.67 17.10
CA ILE A 178 -19.30 5.78 18.57
C ILE A 178 -19.54 7.22 19.01
N LYS A 179 -18.82 8.18 18.41
CA LYS A 179 -19.01 9.61 18.68
C LYS A 179 -20.47 10.03 18.47
N GLY A 180 -21.12 9.53 17.43
CA GLY A 180 -22.53 9.83 17.15
C GLY A 180 -23.49 9.28 18.19
N SER A 181 -23.15 8.19 18.87
CA SER A 181 -24.01 7.53 19.86
C SER A 181 -23.88 8.10 21.28
N ASN A 182 -22.71 8.58 21.70
CA ASN A 182 -22.43 9.00 23.08
C ASN A 182 -21.92 10.44 23.24
N TYR A 183 -21.69 11.15 22.13
CA TYR A 183 -21.16 12.53 22.10
C TYR A 183 -19.78 12.72 22.75
N GLU A 184 -19.06 11.64 23.09
CA GLU A 184 -17.70 11.68 23.65
C GLU A 184 -16.65 11.81 22.53
N ILE A 185 -16.34 13.04 22.14
CA ILE A 185 -15.45 13.30 21.00
C ILE A 185 -13.99 12.93 21.34
N LEU A 186 -13.42 13.55 22.37
CA LEU A 186 -11.99 13.46 22.68
C LEU A 186 -11.55 12.04 23.08
N PRO A 187 -12.24 11.33 24.00
CA PRO A 187 -11.84 9.98 24.40
C PRO A 187 -11.86 8.98 23.21
N VAL A 188 -12.87 9.07 22.34
CA VAL A 188 -12.98 8.19 21.18
C VAL A 188 -11.78 8.35 20.25
N TRP A 189 -11.41 9.60 19.90
CA TRP A 189 -10.28 9.84 19.01
C TRP A 189 -8.93 9.48 19.60
N ILE A 190 -8.75 9.62 20.93
CA ILE A 190 -7.54 9.15 21.61
C ILE A 190 -7.42 7.62 21.47
N VAL A 191 -8.51 6.88 21.69
CA VAL A 191 -8.50 5.41 21.58
C VAL A 191 -8.25 4.97 20.12
N ILE A 192 -8.95 5.55 19.15
CA ILE A 192 -8.73 5.25 17.72
C ILE A 192 -7.28 5.55 17.32
N GLY A 193 -6.75 6.70 17.72
CA GLY A 193 -5.35 7.06 17.47
C GLY A 193 -4.36 6.10 18.11
N ALA A 194 -4.62 5.66 19.35
CA ALA A 194 -3.80 4.67 20.04
C ALA A 194 -3.80 3.31 19.33
N ILE A 195 -4.95 2.87 18.82
CA ILE A 195 -5.05 1.60 18.04
C ILE A 195 -4.21 1.69 16.77
N TYR A 196 -4.35 2.79 15.98
CA TYR A 196 -3.50 3.01 14.80
C TYR A 196 -2.01 3.02 15.17
N PHE A 197 -1.65 3.75 16.23
CA PHE A 197 -0.26 3.84 16.67
C PHE A 197 0.34 2.49 17.04
N VAL A 198 -0.36 1.71 17.86
CA VAL A 198 0.09 0.37 18.27
C VAL A 198 0.19 -0.57 17.07
N TRP A 199 -0.82 -0.57 16.21
CA TRP A 199 -0.85 -1.41 15.01
C TRP A 199 0.31 -1.10 14.05
N ILE A 200 0.45 0.19 13.67
CA ILE A 200 1.45 0.62 12.70
C ILE A 200 2.87 0.44 13.25
N THR A 201 3.10 0.85 14.51
CA THR A 201 4.42 0.71 15.15
C THR A 201 4.79 -0.75 15.36
N GLY A 202 3.82 -1.59 15.75
CA GLY A 202 4.03 -3.03 15.92
C GLY A 202 4.40 -3.68 14.59
N PHE A 203 3.66 -3.38 13.52
CA PHE A 203 3.97 -3.89 12.18
C PHE A 203 5.36 -3.44 11.70
N ALA A 204 5.68 -2.14 11.82
CA ALA A 204 6.97 -1.61 11.41
C ALA A 204 8.13 -2.31 12.12
N LYS A 205 8.06 -2.49 13.45
CA LYS A 205 9.09 -3.21 14.21
C LYS A 205 9.25 -4.67 13.78
N ILE A 206 8.15 -5.37 13.47
CA ILE A 206 8.23 -6.74 12.94
C ILE A 206 8.96 -6.76 11.60
N MET A 207 8.65 -5.81 10.73
CA MET A 207 9.27 -5.71 9.41
C MET A 207 10.75 -5.32 9.48
N ASP A 208 11.15 -4.47 10.44
CA ASP A 208 12.55 -4.15 10.70
C ASP A 208 13.35 -5.41 11.07
N VAL A 209 12.81 -6.26 11.95
CA VAL A 209 13.44 -7.55 12.31
C VAL A 209 13.54 -8.48 11.09
N ILE A 210 12.52 -8.51 10.23
CA ILE A 210 12.55 -9.31 8.99
C ILE A 210 13.60 -8.77 8.03
N TYR A 211 13.67 -7.45 7.88
CA TYR A 211 14.66 -6.81 7.02
C TYR A 211 16.09 -7.12 7.46
N GLU A 212 16.41 -6.92 8.75
CA GLU A 212 17.73 -7.22 9.29
C GLU A 212 18.19 -8.67 9.02
N LYS A 213 17.26 -9.63 9.03
CA LYS A 213 17.55 -11.04 8.72
C LYS A 213 17.70 -11.32 7.22
N LYS A 214 17.13 -10.48 6.35
CA LYS A 214 17.06 -10.73 4.90
C LYS A 214 17.88 -9.76 4.06
N ARG A 215 18.44 -8.71 4.66
CA ARG A 215 19.24 -7.71 3.95
C ARG A 215 20.43 -8.34 3.22
N ILE A 216 20.82 -7.75 2.11
CA ILE A 216 21.95 -8.18 1.30
C ILE A 216 23.15 -7.34 1.74
N PRO A 217 24.21 -7.95 2.33
CA PRO A 217 25.39 -7.20 2.73
C PRO A 217 26.03 -6.47 1.55
N GLY A 218 26.40 -5.20 1.75
CA GLY A 218 27.09 -4.37 0.75
C GLY A 218 26.18 -3.54 -0.16
N VAL A 219 24.90 -3.88 -0.32
CA VAL A 219 23.99 -3.09 -1.17
C VAL A 219 23.56 -1.77 -0.50
N GLU A 220 23.54 -1.71 0.82
CA GLU A 220 23.17 -0.50 1.59
C GLU A 220 24.16 0.66 1.38
N LEU A 221 25.45 0.36 1.20
CA LEU A 221 26.47 1.38 0.97
C LEU A 221 26.31 2.08 -0.39
N ALA A 222 25.78 1.37 -1.39
CA ALA A 222 25.51 1.92 -2.71
C ALA A 222 24.28 2.84 -2.77
N MET A 223 23.36 2.74 -1.79
CA MET A 223 22.17 3.62 -1.72
C MET A 223 22.41 4.91 -0.93
N GLN A 224 23.54 4.99 -0.20
CA GLN A 224 23.93 6.16 0.61
C GLN A 224 24.96 7.06 -0.08
N SER A 225 25.58 6.60 -1.16
CA SER A 225 26.50 7.33 -2.01
C SER A 225 25.80 7.98 -3.20
#